data_91b5305083c5794ceca2abec2bfa17ae
#
_entry.id   91b5305083c5794ceca2abec2bfa17ae
#
_cell.length_a   1.000
_cell.length_b   1.000
_cell.length_c   1.000
_cell.angle_alpha   90.00
_cell.angle_beta   90.00
_cell.angle_gamma   90.00
#
_symmetry.space_group_name_H-M   'P 1'
#
loop_
_entity.id
_entity.type
_entity.pdbx_description
1 polymer ?
#
loop_
_entity_poly.entity_id
_entity_poly.type
_entity_poly.pdbx_seq_one_letter_code
_entity_poly.pdbx_strand_id
1 'polypeptide(L)'
;MAETPIDRRSGLSLFWRTFALLALLIFCSALAWLQLLRTQEYEPRMLRNAHQIASVVNLTRAALMHTDAIARVSLLKTLADEEDVSISTREPQDTFEIFGESALEIQIGQELVKRLGRNTVVARSVNGNPGLWVGFDIEKDSYWLLMDPERLNPVTGSTWLVWLLTATALSLLGAALIARLINQPLRQLSFAANRVREGHFHETPLDEDVPTHEIRAVNIGFNRMAERLASIEQERALMLAGISHDLRTPLARLRLETELSVSDLQARDYMAADIAQLDAIIDKFLDYARPENLKMEPVLLTQVISNCVAPFLKRTNFEVNVDVAANLFVQAEQVELSRVLSNLLENARRYGQSPGNGITRVDLVARVHDGWVLFRVRDHGPGVSEETLKNLTQPFYRGDAARTAATGAGLGLAIVERSVQRMGGTFSVFNNTNGGLMALMKFKQVHIPESP
;
A
#
# COMPACT_ATOMS: atom_id res chain seq x y z
N MET A 1 3.35 28.27 -4.75
CA MET A 1 3.14 27.21 -5.73
C MET A 1 2.03 26.35 -5.19
N ALA A 2 0.89 26.31 -5.86
CA ALA A 2 -0.24 25.52 -5.42
C ALA A 2 0.21 24.06 -5.37
N GLU A 3 0.08 23.40 -4.21
CA GLU A 3 0.11 21.95 -4.12
C GLU A 3 -0.99 21.44 -5.05
N THR A 4 -0.58 20.83 -6.15
CA THR A 4 -1.48 19.98 -6.90
C THR A 4 -2.05 18.98 -5.91
N PRO A 5 -3.37 18.88 -5.75
CA PRO A 5 -3.96 17.86 -4.93
C PRO A 5 -3.45 16.53 -5.48
N ILE A 6 -2.74 15.77 -4.66
CA ILE A 6 -2.42 14.37 -4.96
C ILE A 6 -3.77 13.74 -5.23
N ASP A 7 -4.02 13.53 -6.52
CA ASP A 7 -5.19 12.86 -7.04
C ASP A 7 -5.31 11.53 -6.28
N ARG A 8 -6.16 11.51 -5.26
CA ARG A 8 -6.59 10.30 -4.57
C ARG A 8 -7.45 9.53 -5.55
N ARG A 9 -6.83 9.06 -6.63
CA ARG A 9 -7.41 7.97 -7.38
C ARG A 9 -7.58 6.85 -6.39
N SER A 10 -8.82 6.57 -6.07
CA SER A 10 -9.30 5.43 -5.30
C SER A 10 -8.97 4.13 -6.06
N GLY A 11 -7.70 3.96 -6.38
CA GLY A 11 -7.16 2.73 -6.95
C GLY A 11 -7.14 1.68 -5.84
N LEU A 12 -7.73 0.53 -6.10
CA LEU A 12 -7.59 -0.67 -5.28
C LEU A 12 -6.14 -0.80 -4.82
N SER A 13 -5.92 -1.08 -3.53
CA SER A 13 -4.57 -1.26 -2.98
C SER A 13 -3.81 -2.33 -3.78
N LEU A 14 -2.49 -2.27 -3.80
CA LEU A 14 -1.64 -3.26 -4.51
C LEU A 14 -2.02 -4.70 -4.12
N PHE A 15 -2.36 -4.93 -2.86
CA PHE A 15 -2.86 -6.20 -2.36
C PHE A 15 -4.11 -6.67 -3.14
N TRP A 16 -5.13 -5.83 -3.25
CA TRP A 16 -6.37 -6.20 -3.94
C TRP A 16 -6.17 -6.42 -5.45
N ARG A 17 -5.25 -5.67 -6.07
CA ARG A 17 -4.90 -5.85 -7.49
C ARG A 17 -4.19 -7.18 -7.72
N THR A 18 -3.16 -7.51 -6.94
CA THR A 18 -2.42 -8.77 -7.04
C THR A 18 -3.31 -9.96 -6.68
N PHE A 19 -4.11 -9.84 -5.62
CA PHE A 19 -5.08 -10.85 -5.23
C PHE A 19 -6.08 -11.14 -6.35
N ALA A 20 -6.73 -10.10 -6.91
CA ALA A 20 -7.73 -10.26 -7.97
C ALA A 20 -7.13 -10.88 -9.23
N LEU A 21 -5.94 -10.45 -9.65
CA LEU A 21 -5.25 -11.02 -10.82
C LEU A 21 -4.88 -12.49 -10.61
N LEU A 22 -4.32 -12.85 -9.46
CA LEU A 22 -3.96 -14.23 -9.14
C LEU A 22 -5.19 -15.12 -9.01
N ALA A 23 -6.23 -14.64 -8.31
CA ALA A 23 -7.48 -15.37 -8.18
C ALA A 23 -8.12 -15.62 -9.54
N LEU A 24 -8.18 -14.60 -10.41
CA LEU A 24 -8.70 -14.72 -11.76
C LEU A 24 -7.89 -15.71 -12.60
N LEU A 25 -6.56 -15.63 -12.56
CA LEU A 25 -5.66 -16.51 -13.33
C LEU A 25 -5.83 -17.97 -12.92
N ILE A 26 -5.84 -18.25 -11.60
CA ILE A 26 -6.00 -19.61 -11.09
C ILE A 26 -7.42 -20.13 -11.42
N PHE A 27 -8.44 -19.29 -11.27
CA PHE A 27 -9.82 -19.64 -11.61
C PHE A 27 -9.98 -19.94 -13.10
N CYS A 28 -9.46 -19.11 -14.00
CA CYS A 28 -9.48 -19.36 -15.44
C CYS A 28 -8.71 -20.63 -15.80
N SER A 29 -7.57 -20.90 -15.16
CA SER A 29 -6.81 -22.13 -15.35
C SER A 29 -7.60 -23.37 -14.92
N ALA A 30 -8.28 -23.30 -13.78
CA ALA A 30 -9.13 -24.39 -13.30
C ALA A 30 -10.31 -24.64 -14.22
N LEU A 31 -10.95 -23.59 -14.72
CA LEU A 31 -12.03 -23.70 -15.71
C LEU A 31 -11.54 -24.32 -17.03
N ALA A 32 -10.40 -23.87 -17.55
CA ALA A 32 -9.83 -24.43 -18.78
C ALA A 32 -9.51 -25.92 -18.62
N TRP A 33 -8.94 -26.31 -17.47
CA TRP A 33 -8.67 -27.72 -17.16
C TRP A 33 -9.94 -28.56 -17.04
N LEU A 34 -10.97 -28.02 -16.39
CA LEU A 34 -12.28 -28.67 -16.27
C LEU A 34 -12.94 -28.85 -17.63
N GLN A 35 -12.82 -27.87 -18.53
CA GLN A 35 -13.32 -27.94 -19.90
C GLN A 35 -12.56 -29.03 -20.69
N LEU A 36 -11.25 -29.11 -20.55
CA LEU A 36 -10.41 -30.13 -21.18
C LEU A 36 -10.77 -31.54 -20.72
N LEU A 37 -10.98 -31.73 -19.41
CA LEU A 37 -11.45 -33.00 -18.86
C LEU A 37 -12.83 -33.41 -19.44
N ARG A 38 -13.75 -32.44 -19.56
CA ARG A 38 -15.06 -32.69 -20.17
C ARG A 38 -14.90 -33.20 -21.58
N THR A 39 -14.16 -32.53 -22.43
CA THR A 39 -14.01 -32.91 -23.83
C THR A 39 -13.31 -34.27 -24.00
N GLN A 40 -12.34 -34.60 -23.14
CA GLN A 40 -11.64 -35.89 -23.22
C GLN A 40 -12.44 -37.08 -22.65
N GLU A 41 -13.35 -36.87 -21.73
CA GLU A 41 -14.10 -37.98 -21.11
C GLU A 41 -15.47 -38.23 -21.75
N TYR A 42 -16.13 -37.23 -22.32
CA TYR A 42 -17.49 -37.36 -22.83
C TYR A 42 -17.59 -38.17 -24.13
N GLU A 43 -16.79 -37.86 -25.15
CA GLU A 43 -16.88 -38.57 -26.43
C GLU A 43 -16.49 -40.07 -26.36
N PRO A 44 -15.40 -40.45 -25.67
CA PRO A 44 -15.05 -41.89 -25.60
C PRO A 44 -15.99 -42.72 -24.73
N ARG A 45 -16.64 -42.12 -23.74
CA ARG A 45 -17.63 -42.85 -22.89
C ARG A 45 -18.91 -43.12 -23.62
N MET A 46 -19.38 -42.16 -24.39
CA MET A 46 -20.60 -42.30 -25.21
C MET A 46 -20.48 -43.38 -26.26
N LEU A 47 -19.36 -43.44 -26.97
CA LEU A 47 -19.07 -44.46 -27.94
C LEU A 47 -18.94 -45.86 -27.27
N ARG A 48 -18.42 -45.93 -26.07
CA ARG A 48 -18.36 -47.17 -25.27
C ARG A 48 -19.74 -47.66 -24.83
N ASN A 49 -20.60 -46.75 -24.38
CA ASN A 49 -21.96 -47.08 -24.00
C ASN A 49 -22.76 -47.57 -25.18
N ALA A 50 -22.70 -46.88 -26.33
CA ALA A 50 -23.35 -47.35 -27.56
C ALA A 50 -22.82 -48.73 -28.01
N HIS A 51 -21.54 -49.00 -27.81
CA HIS A 51 -20.91 -50.29 -28.06
C HIS A 51 -21.44 -51.41 -27.13
N GLN A 52 -21.54 -51.11 -25.85
CA GLN A 52 -22.10 -52.09 -24.87
C GLN A 52 -23.57 -52.42 -25.18
N ILE A 53 -24.40 -51.38 -25.48
CA ILE A 53 -25.79 -51.56 -25.87
C ILE A 53 -25.89 -52.41 -27.11
N ALA A 54 -25.13 -52.11 -28.16
CA ALA A 54 -25.13 -52.88 -29.38
C ALA A 54 -24.68 -54.35 -29.16
N SER A 55 -23.72 -54.56 -28.25
CA SER A 55 -23.24 -55.90 -27.87
C SER A 55 -24.34 -56.71 -27.17
N VAL A 56 -25.06 -56.09 -26.22
CA VAL A 56 -26.17 -56.75 -25.51
C VAL A 56 -27.27 -57.13 -26.49
N VAL A 57 -27.70 -56.18 -27.40
CA VAL A 57 -28.69 -56.46 -28.42
C VAL A 57 -28.27 -57.59 -29.35
N ASN A 58 -27.01 -57.61 -29.82
CA ASN A 58 -26.51 -58.66 -30.71
C ASN A 58 -26.42 -60.03 -29.99
N LEU A 59 -25.98 -60.05 -28.70
CA LEU A 59 -25.97 -61.28 -27.90
C LEU A 59 -27.39 -61.82 -27.72
N THR A 60 -28.31 -60.97 -27.35
CA THR A 60 -29.72 -61.32 -27.19
C THR A 60 -30.28 -61.84 -28.51
N ARG A 61 -30.01 -61.15 -29.60
CA ARG A 61 -30.45 -61.61 -30.97
C ARG A 61 -29.86 -62.95 -31.30
N ALA A 62 -28.57 -63.17 -31.09
CA ALA A 62 -27.95 -64.51 -31.36
C ALA A 62 -28.52 -65.63 -30.48
N ALA A 63 -28.73 -65.33 -29.18
CA ALA A 63 -29.37 -66.32 -28.30
C ALA A 63 -30.77 -66.70 -28.71
N LEU A 64 -31.59 -65.73 -29.13
CA LEU A 64 -32.94 -65.98 -29.57
C LEU A 64 -33.01 -66.68 -30.92
N MET A 65 -32.06 -66.50 -31.84
CA MET A 65 -32.00 -67.16 -33.14
C MET A 65 -31.81 -68.68 -33.10
N HIS A 66 -31.11 -69.15 -32.04
CA HIS A 66 -30.77 -70.58 -31.92
C HIS A 66 -31.65 -71.35 -30.90
N THR A 67 -32.74 -70.73 -30.45
CA THR A 67 -33.59 -71.30 -29.41
C THR A 67 -35.00 -71.64 -29.94
N ASP A 68 -35.55 -72.80 -29.57
CA ASP A 68 -36.92 -73.18 -29.91
C ASP A 68 -37.94 -72.30 -29.20
N ALA A 69 -39.15 -72.20 -29.73
CA ALA A 69 -40.21 -71.27 -29.31
C ALA A 69 -40.50 -71.34 -27.77
N ILE A 70 -40.47 -72.56 -27.22
CA ILE A 70 -40.70 -72.77 -25.75
C ILE A 70 -39.52 -72.31 -24.93
N ALA A 71 -38.30 -72.57 -25.35
CA ALA A 71 -37.10 -72.18 -24.72
C ALA A 71 -36.86 -70.66 -24.84
N ARG A 72 -37.35 -69.98 -25.87
CA ARG A 72 -37.34 -68.51 -26.02
C ARG A 72 -38.08 -67.81 -24.87
N VAL A 73 -39.23 -68.27 -24.48
CA VAL A 73 -39.98 -67.67 -23.37
C VAL A 73 -39.25 -67.80 -22.05
N SER A 74 -38.61 -68.97 -21.81
CA SER A 74 -37.81 -69.17 -20.62
C SER A 74 -36.57 -68.26 -20.61
N LEU A 75 -35.85 -68.13 -21.72
CA LEU A 75 -34.68 -67.27 -21.89
C LEU A 75 -35.02 -65.79 -21.72
N LEU A 76 -36.14 -65.33 -22.30
CA LEU A 76 -36.62 -63.94 -22.11
C LEU A 76 -36.94 -63.64 -20.69
N LYS A 77 -37.50 -64.60 -19.93
CA LYS A 77 -37.76 -64.41 -18.50
C LYS A 77 -36.48 -64.37 -17.66
N THR A 78 -35.49 -65.21 -17.94
CA THR A 78 -34.20 -65.23 -17.25
C THR A 78 -33.41 -63.92 -17.51
N LEU A 79 -33.40 -63.41 -18.77
CA LEU A 79 -32.78 -62.15 -19.11
C LEU A 79 -33.43 -60.95 -18.40
N ALA A 80 -34.76 -60.98 -18.23
CA ALA A 80 -35.48 -59.93 -17.51
C ALA A 80 -35.16 -59.94 -16.00
N ASP A 81 -35.00 -61.14 -15.41
CA ASP A 81 -34.79 -61.28 -13.98
C ASP A 81 -33.31 -61.08 -13.53
N GLU A 82 -32.31 -61.40 -14.39
CA GLU A 82 -30.91 -61.33 -14.04
C GLU A 82 -30.15 -60.08 -14.55
N GLU A 83 -30.59 -59.51 -15.71
CA GLU A 83 -29.81 -58.45 -16.37
C GLU A 83 -30.55 -57.06 -16.43
N ASP A 84 -31.70 -56.90 -15.76
CA ASP A 84 -32.54 -55.69 -15.84
C ASP A 84 -32.88 -55.28 -17.28
N VAL A 85 -32.96 -56.24 -18.18
CA VAL A 85 -33.24 -56.04 -19.60
C VAL A 85 -34.58 -56.66 -19.92
N SER A 86 -35.61 -55.82 -20.11
CA SER A 86 -36.92 -56.31 -20.51
C SER A 86 -37.05 -56.42 -22.01
N ILE A 87 -37.44 -57.60 -22.50
CA ILE A 87 -37.68 -57.84 -23.94
C ILE A 87 -39.14 -58.14 -24.13
N SER A 88 -39.76 -57.39 -25.05
CA SER A 88 -41.16 -57.57 -25.48
C SER A 88 -41.30 -57.73 -27.00
N THR A 89 -42.35 -58.35 -27.44
CA THR A 89 -42.68 -58.41 -28.90
C THR A 89 -43.08 -57.02 -29.35
N ARG A 90 -42.63 -56.65 -30.54
CA ARG A 90 -43.05 -55.40 -31.19
C ARG A 90 -44.25 -55.63 -32.02
N GLU A 91 -45.33 -54.89 -31.68
CA GLU A 91 -46.58 -54.99 -32.45
C GLU A 91 -46.68 -53.80 -33.43
N PRO A 92 -47.42 -54.01 -34.62
CA PRO A 92 -47.60 -52.90 -35.56
C PRO A 92 -48.38 -51.70 -35.01
N GLN A 93 -49.06 -51.89 -33.88
CA GLN A 93 -49.87 -50.86 -33.21
C GLN A 93 -49.08 -50.09 -32.12
N ASP A 94 -47.85 -50.45 -31.86
CA ASP A 94 -47.04 -49.80 -30.82
C ASP A 94 -46.77 -48.34 -31.15
N THR A 95 -47.08 -47.46 -30.22
CA THR A 95 -46.74 -46.04 -30.29
C THR A 95 -45.37 -45.80 -29.65
N PHE A 96 -44.49 -45.17 -30.37
CA PHE A 96 -43.13 -44.89 -29.83
C PHE A 96 -42.65 -43.48 -30.16
N GLU A 97 -41.88 -42.88 -29.27
CA GLU A 97 -41.23 -41.63 -29.50
C GLU A 97 -39.75 -41.87 -29.86
N ILE A 98 -39.31 -41.28 -30.98
CA ILE A 98 -37.95 -41.50 -31.48
C ILE A 98 -36.94 -40.91 -30.49
N PHE A 99 -35.85 -41.65 -30.23
CA PHE A 99 -34.72 -41.20 -29.44
C PHE A 99 -33.87 -40.25 -30.28
N GLY A 100 -33.85 -38.90 -29.93
CA GLY A 100 -33.13 -37.92 -30.73
C GLY A 100 -33.55 -36.47 -30.52
N GLU A 101 -33.91 -36.07 -29.31
CA GLU A 101 -34.16 -34.66 -28.96
C GLU A 101 -32.88 -33.86 -28.74
N SER A 102 -31.81 -34.47 -28.22
CA SER A 102 -30.51 -33.82 -28.02
C SER A 102 -29.50 -34.26 -29.08
N ALA A 103 -28.52 -33.40 -29.37
CA ALA A 103 -27.42 -33.72 -30.30
C ALA A 103 -26.70 -35.02 -29.92
N LEU A 104 -26.63 -35.31 -28.65
CA LEU A 104 -26.04 -36.49 -28.05
C LEU A 104 -26.85 -37.75 -28.27
N GLU A 105 -28.17 -37.69 -28.12
CA GLU A 105 -29.09 -38.77 -28.41
C GLU A 105 -29.08 -39.13 -29.91
N ILE A 106 -29.00 -38.12 -30.78
CA ILE A 106 -28.87 -38.30 -32.23
C ILE A 106 -27.60 -39.09 -32.56
N GLN A 107 -26.47 -38.75 -31.97
CA GLN A 107 -25.20 -39.46 -32.20
C GLN A 107 -25.22 -40.90 -31.69
N ILE A 108 -25.79 -41.15 -30.50
CA ILE A 108 -25.96 -42.50 -29.95
C ILE A 108 -26.88 -43.33 -30.85
N GLY A 109 -28.02 -42.76 -31.24
CA GLY A 109 -28.97 -43.41 -32.15
C GLY A 109 -28.35 -43.78 -33.48
N GLN A 110 -27.60 -42.87 -34.11
CA GLN A 110 -26.89 -43.13 -35.35
C GLN A 110 -25.83 -44.25 -35.23
N GLU A 111 -25.07 -44.25 -34.13
CA GLU A 111 -24.06 -45.27 -33.90
C GLU A 111 -24.69 -46.66 -33.62
N LEU A 112 -25.86 -46.68 -32.91
CA LEU A 112 -26.60 -47.90 -32.71
C LEU A 112 -27.17 -48.46 -34.02
N VAL A 113 -27.80 -47.61 -34.85
CA VAL A 113 -28.32 -48.01 -36.17
C VAL A 113 -27.20 -48.49 -37.11
N LYS A 114 -26.02 -47.85 -37.08
CA LYS A 114 -24.85 -48.27 -37.87
C LYS A 114 -24.37 -49.68 -37.50
N ARG A 115 -24.43 -50.03 -36.19
CA ARG A 115 -23.94 -51.32 -35.67
C ARG A 115 -24.97 -52.43 -35.71
N LEU A 116 -26.23 -52.13 -35.49
CA LEU A 116 -27.31 -53.11 -35.40
C LEU A 116 -28.05 -53.30 -36.72
N GLY A 117 -27.89 -52.40 -37.70
CA GLY A 117 -28.47 -52.44 -38.99
C GLY A 117 -29.58 -51.41 -39.21
N ARG A 118 -29.94 -51.17 -40.51
CA ARG A 118 -30.87 -50.08 -40.88
C ARG A 118 -32.28 -50.22 -40.37
N ASN A 119 -32.72 -51.45 -40.01
CA ASN A 119 -34.03 -51.71 -39.46
C ASN A 119 -34.17 -51.49 -37.97
N THR A 120 -33.09 -51.10 -37.30
CA THR A 120 -33.11 -50.83 -35.88
C THR A 120 -33.81 -49.50 -35.61
N VAL A 121 -34.76 -49.50 -34.72
CA VAL A 121 -35.48 -48.31 -34.24
C VAL A 121 -35.05 -48.09 -32.80
N VAL A 122 -34.58 -46.85 -32.49
CA VAL A 122 -34.24 -46.44 -31.12
C VAL A 122 -35.29 -45.44 -30.65
N ALA A 123 -35.96 -45.76 -29.55
CA ALA A 123 -37.05 -44.94 -29.01
C ALA A 123 -36.82 -44.59 -27.54
N ARG A 124 -37.34 -43.45 -27.10
CA ARG A 124 -37.31 -42.94 -25.74
C ARG A 124 -38.44 -43.47 -24.90
N SER A 125 -39.57 -43.74 -25.55
CA SER A 125 -40.72 -44.35 -24.91
C SER A 125 -41.44 -45.28 -25.91
N VAL A 126 -42.00 -46.35 -25.39
CA VAL A 126 -42.90 -47.25 -26.15
C VAL A 126 -44.13 -47.46 -25.30
N ASN A 127 -45.32 -47.26 -25.93
CA ASN A 127 -46.62 -47.38 -25.28
C ASN A 127 -46.74 -46.60 -23.96
N GLY A 128 -46.11 -45.41 -23.92
CA GLY A 128 -46.10 -44.53 -22.73
C GLY A 128 -45.12 -44.96 -21.60
N ASN A 129 -44.37 -46.04 -21.77
CA ASN A 129 -43.34 -46.46 -20.83
C ASN A 129 -42.01 -45.79 -21.20
N PRO A 130 -41.45 -44.90 -20.35
CA PRO A 130 -40.19 -44.25 -20.62
C PRO A 130 -39.00 -45.23 -20.44
N GLY A 131 -37.97 -45.09 -21.27
CA GLY A 131 -36.75 -45.90 -21.20
C GLY A 131 -36.00 -45.87 -22.52
N LEU A 132 -34.82 -46.47 -22.57
CA LEU A 132 -34.09 -46.63 -23.83
C LEU A 132 -34.60 -47.93 -24.49
N TRP A 133 -35.42 -47.79 -25.50
CA TRP A 133 -35.99 -48.87 -26.27
C TRP A 133 -35.21 -49.07 -27.56
N VAL A 134 -34.72 -50.31 -27.79
CA VAL A 134 -34.04 -50.67 -29.04
C VAL A 134 -34.88 -51.77 -29.74
N GLY A 135 -35.47 -51.38 -30.87
CA GLY A 135 -36.20 -52.31 -31.71
C GLY A 135 -35.30 -53.05 -32.69
N PHE A 136 -35.40 -54.38 -32.76
CA PHE A 136 -34.62 -55.21 -33.65
C PHE A 136 -35.47 -56.37 -34.18
N ASP A 137 -35.08 -56.91 -35.33
CA ASP A 137 -35.80 -57.96 -35.99
C ASP A 137 -35.02 -59.29 -35.94
N ILE A 138 -35.76 -60.38 -35.71
CA ILE A 138 -35.27 -61.75 -35.80
C ILE A 138 -36.14 -62.53 -36.78
N GLU A 139 -35.60 -62.85 -37.94
CA GLU A 139 -36.34 -63.52 -39.03
C GLU A 139 -37.63 -62.76 -39.49
N LYS A 140 -38.79 -63.13 -38.94
CA LYS A 140 -40.08 -62.50 -39.20
C LYS A 140 -40.69 -61.80 -37.99
N ASP A 141 -40.07 -61.95 -36.84
CA ASP A 141 -40.57 -61.41 -35.58
C ASP A 141 -39.80 -60.18 -35.19
N SER A 142 -40.48 -59.15 -34.76
CA SER A 142 -39.89 -57.91 -34.27
C SER A 142 -39.94 -57.82 -32.72
N TYR A 143 -38.86 -57.33 -32.09
CA TYR A 143 -38.73 -57.24 -30.63
C TYR A 143 -38.34 -55.87 -30.22
N TRP A 144 -38.79 -55.45 -29.03
CA TRP A 144 -38.29 -54.31 -28.27
C TRP A 144 -37.41 -54.78 -27.10
N LEU A 145 -36.28 -54.15 -26.96
CA LEU A 145 -35.39 -54.32 -25.80
C LEU A 145 -35.39 -53.02 -25.02
N LEU A 146 -35.88 -53.06 -23.79
CA LEU A 146 -35.85 -51.94 -22.84
C LEU A 146 -34.61 -52.03 -22.00
N MET A 147 -33.87 -50.91 -21.92
CA MET A 147 -32.75 -50.73 -20.98
C MET A 147 -32.99 -49.51 -20.11
N ASP A 148 -32.43 -49.56 -18.89
CA ASP A 148 -32.50 -48.45 -17.97
C ASP A 148 -31.72 -47.22 -18.54
N PRO A 149 -32.38 -46.07 -18.73
CA PRO A 149 -31.73 -44.85 -19.20
C PRO A 149 -30.66 -44.31 -18.25
N GLU A 150 -30.66 -44.72 -16.97
CA GLU A 150 -29.62 -44.32 -16.01
C GLU A 150 -28.22 -44.86 -16.39
N ARG A 151 -28.15 -45.96 -17.12
CA ARG A 151 -26.90 -46.49 -17.70
C ARG A 151 -26.29 -45.55 -18.78
N LEU A 152 -27.05 -44.64 -19.32
CA LEU A 152 -26.61 -43.62 -20.29
C LEU A 152 -26.30 -42.28 -19.66
N ASN A 153 -26.74 -42.07 -18.40
CA ASN A 153 -26.59 -40.77 -17.76
C ASN A 153 -25.09 -40.52 -17.41
N PRO A 154 -24.50 -39.45 -17.97
CA PRO A 154 -23.23 -39.02 -17.50
C PRO A 154 -23.38 -38.55 -16.05
N VAL A 155 -22.42 -38.90 -15.23
CA VAL A 155 -22.23 -38.49 -13.83
C VAL A 155 -23.09 -37.27 -13.47
N THR A 156 -24.04 -37.48 -12.59
CA THR A 156 -25.03 -36.55 -12.09
C THR A 156 -24.46 -35.15 -11.86
N GLY A 157 -25.16 -34.10 -12.30
CA GLY A 157 -24.72 -32.70 -12.32
C GLY A 157 -24.29 -32.09 -10.97
N SER A 158 -24.31 -32.85 -9.88
CA SER A 158 -23.86 -32.39 -8.56
C SER A 158 -22.33 -32.48 -8.36
N THR A 159 -21.67 -33.46 -8.96
CA THR A 159 -20.21 -33.66 -8.76
C THR A 159 -19.35 -32.53 -9.35
N TRP A 160 -19.72 -31.97 -10.49
CA TRP A 160 -19.00 -30.84 -11.08
C TRP A 160 -19.12 -29.57 -10.25
N LEU A 161 -20.25 -29.35 -9.54
CA LEU A 161 -20.43 -28.22 -8.62
C LEU A 161 -19.48 -28.33 -7.44
N VAL A 162 -19.31 -29.53 -6.88
CA VAL A 162 -18.34 -29.76 -5.78
C VAL A 162 -16.92 -29.45 -6.27
N TRP A 163 -16.53 -29.92 -7.47
CA TRP A 163 -15.21 -29.63 -8.04
C TRP A 163 -15.02 -28.14 -8.33
N LEU A 164 -16.05 -27.45 -8.83
CA LEU A 164 -15.99 -26.00 -9.08
C LEU A 164 -15.83 -25.22 -7.76
N LEU A 165 -16.59 -25.57 -6.75
CA LEU A 165 -16.51 -24.94 -5.43
C LEU A 165 -15.14 -25.15 -4.78
N THR A 166 -14.61 -26.39 -4.81
CA THR A 166 -13.28 -26.69 -4.26
C THR A 166 -12.18 -25.99 -5.02
N ALA A 167 -12.22 -25.95 -6.35
CA ALA A 167 -11.26 -25.23 -7.18
C ALA A 167 -11.30 -23.73 -6.91
N THR A 168 -12.49 -23.14 -6.75
CA THR A 168 -12.66 -21.73 -6.41
C THR A 168 -12.12 -21.42 -5.02
N ALA A 169 -12.44 -22.25 -4.04
CA ALA A 169 -11.93 -22.08 -2.66
C ALA A 169 -10.40 -22.16 -2.60
N LEU A 170 -9.79 -23.16 -3.26
CA LEU A 170 -8.33 -23.29 -3.34
C LEU A 170 -7.68 -22.10 -4.08
N SER A 171 -8.31 -21.62 -5.14
CA SER A 171 -7.85 -20.45 -5.90
C SER A 171 -7.81 -19.20 -5.05
N LEU A 172 -8.90 -18.93 -4.32
CA LEU A 172 -8.98 -17.77 -3.41
C LEU A 172 -7.97 -17.87 -2.27
N LEU A 173 -7.83 -19.05 -1.67
CA LEU A 173 -6.87 -19.28 -0.59
C LEU A 173 -5.42 -19.07 -1.08
N GLY A 174 -5.07 -19.67 -2.21
CA GLY A 174 -3.75 -19.54 -2.80
C GLY A 174 -3.42 -18.09 -3.19
N ALA A 175 -4.38 -17.40 -3.81
CA ALA A 175 -4.23 -15.99 -4.18
C ALA A 175 -4.04 -15.09 -2.93
N ALA A 176 -4.82 -15.33 -1.86
CA ALA A 176 -4.69 -14.60 -0.60
C ALA A 176 -3.33 -14.82 0.05
N LEU A 177 -2.85 -16.07 0.07
CA LEU A 177 -1.55 -16.44 0.63
C LEU A 177 -0.40 -15.75 -0.11
N ILE A 178 -0.37 -15.85 -1.44
CA ILE A 178 0.67 -15.24 -2.28
C ILE A 178 0.63 -13.71 -2.16
N ALA A 179 -0.56 -13.12 -2.22
CA ALA A 179 -0.71 -11.68 -2.07
C ALA A 179 -0.20 -11.18 -0.71
N ARG A 180 -0.43 -11.94 0.37
CA ARG A 180 0.07 -11.62 1.71
C ARG A 180 1.59 -11.76 1.80
N LEU A 181 2.15 -12.84 1.26
CA LEU A 181 3.60 -13.10 1.27
C LEU A 181 4.42 -12.03 0.52
N ILE A 182 3.86 -11.43 -0.52
CA ILE A 182 4.56 -10.41 -1.31
C ILE A 182 4.27 -8.99 -0.80
N ASN A 183 3.01 -8.66 -0.51
CA ASN A 183 2.64 -7.27 -0.21
C ASN A 183 3.01 -6.84 1.22
N GLN A 184 3.02 -7.74 2.18
CA GLN A 184 3.36 -7.42 3.56
C GLN A 184 4.81 -6.95 3.70
N PRO A 185 5.84 -7.68 3.21
CA PRO A 185 7.23 -7.22 3.26
C PRO A 185 7.47 -5.91 2.49
N LEU A 186 6.82 -5.73 1.32
CA LEU A 186 6.94 -4.49 0.55
C LEU A 186 6.39 -3.27 1.30
N ARG A 187 5.29 -3.44 2.04
CA ARG A 187 4.76 -2.36 2.90
C ARG A 187 5.70 -2.03 4.04
N GLN A 188 6.27 -3.05 4.69
CA GLN A 188 7.24 -2.85 5.76
C GLN A 188 8.49 -2.12 5.24
N LEU A 189 9.03 -2.54 4.09
CA LEU A 189 10.15 -1.87 3.44
C LEU A 189 9.83 -0.42 3.08
N SER A 190 8.65 -0.17 2.50
CA SER A 190 8.20 1.20 2.18
C SER A 190 8.06 2.08 3.42
N PHE A 191 7.53 1.52 4.51
CA PHE A 191 7.43 2.22 5.79
C PHE A 191 8.81 2.53 6.38
N ALA A 192 9.71 1.53 6.42
CA ALA A 192 11.08 1.70 6.91
C ALA A 192 11.86 2.72 6.06
N ALA A 193 11.72 2.69 4.72
CA ALA A 193 12.35 3.65 3.83
C ALA A 193 11.88 5.10 4.06
N ASN A 194 10.58 5.30 4.33
CA ASN A 194 10.07 6.62 4.70
C ASN A 194 10.66 7.10 6.04
N ARG A 195 10.79 6.22 7.04
CA ARG A 195 11.41 6.55 8.34
C ARG A 195 12.88 6.93 8.19
N VAL A 196 13.64 6.18 7.38
CA VAL A 196 15.04 6.52 7.06
C VAL A 196 15.13 7.88 6.35
N ARG A 197 14.21 8.18 5.43
CA ARG A 197 14.14 9.51 4.77
C ARG A 197 13.87 10.65 5.76
N GLU A 198 13.11 10.38 6.81
CA GLU A 198 12.81 11.32 7.90
C GLU A 198 13.94 11.42 8.94
N GLY A 199 15.05 10.68 8.77
CA GLY A 199 16.20 10.68 9.67
C GLY A 199 16.15 9.66 10.80
N HIS A 200 15.10 8.86 10.89
CA HIS A 200 14.91 7.85 11.93
C HIS A 200 15.59 6.52 11.57
N PHE A 201 16.91 6.49 11.59
CA PHE A 201 17.70 5.36 11.07
C PHE A 201 17.60 4.07 11.90
N HIS A 202 17.36 4.16 13.23
CA HIS A 202 17.41 3.02 14.16
C HIS A 202 16.04 2.55 14.66
N GLU A 203 14.95 3.24 14.35
CA GLU A 203 13.66 2.99 15.00
C GLU A 203 12.91 1.76 14.49
N THR A 204 13.19 1.31 13.28
CA THR A 204 12.44 0.21 12.66
C THR A 204 13.34 -0.67 11.79
N PRO A 205 14.22 -1.50 12.39
CA PRO A 205 14.93 -2.51 11.62
C PRO A 205 13.93 -3.50 11.02
N LEU A 206 14.17 -3.89 9.79
CA LEU A 206 13.40 -4.95 9.12
C LEU A 206 13.82 -6.31 9.68
N ASP A 207 12.85 -7.22 9.80
CA ASP A 207 13.10 -8.57 10.28
C ASP A 207 14.01 -9.35 9.31
N GLU A 208 15.12 -9.85 9.84
CA GLU A 208 16.13 -10.63 9.10
C GLU A 208 15.86 -12.14 9.14
N ASP A 209 14.92 -12.60 9.98
CA ASP A 209 14.57 -14.02 10.14
C ASP A 209 13.37 -14.45 9.29
N VAL A 210 13.07 -13.70 8.21
CA VAL A 210 11.98 -14.05 7.30
C VAL A 210 12.31 -15.33 6.50
N PRO A 211 11.28 -16.19 6.22
CA PRO A 211 11.49 -17.48 5.54
C PRO A 211 11.98 -17.35 4.09
N THR A 212 11.61 -16.28 3.40
CA THR A 212 11.93 -16.06 1.98
C THR A 212 13.33 -15.50 1.84
N HIS A 213 14.22 -16.23 1.19
CA HIS A 213 15.64 -15.87 1.04
C HIS A 213 15.85 -14.50 0.37
N GLU A 214 15.07 -14.17 -0.65
CA GLU A 214 15.14 -12.91 -1.38
C GLU A 214 14.72 -11.73 -0.50
N ILE A 215 13.64 -11.88 0.26
CA ILE A 215 13.18 -10.85 1.21
C ILE A 215 14.20 -10.66 2.33
N ARG A 216 14.75 -11.76 2.87
CA ARG A 216 15.83 -11.71 3.87
C ARG A 216 17.04 -10.92 3.36
N ALA A 217 17.50 -11.21 2.15
CA ALA A 217 18.64 -10.50 1.55
C ALA A 217 18.37 -8.99 1.40
N VAL A 218 17.16 -8.61 0.99
CA VAL A 218 16.73 -7.21 0.90
C VAL A 218 16.70 -6.55 2.29
N ASN A 219 16.12 -7.21 3.29
CA ASN A 219 16.03 -6.68 4.64
C ASN A 219 17.42 -6.45 5.27
N ILE A 220 18.33 -7.43 5.15
CA ILE A 220 19.72 -7.31 5.60
C ILE A 220 20.43 -6.15 4.89
N GLY A 221 20.29 -6.06 3.56
CA GLY A 221 20.88 -4.98 2.78
C GLY A 221 20.37 -3.61 3.18
N PHE A 222 19.05 -3.50 3.40
CA PHE A 222 18.41 -2.27 3.85
C PHE A 222 18.88 -1.87 5.26
N ASN A 223 18.90 -2.79 6.22
CA ASN A 223 19.34 -2.52 7.59
C ASN A 223 20.78 -2.03 7.63
N ARG A 224 21.69 -2.70 6.90
CA ARG A 224 23.09 -2.25 6.76
C ARG A 224 23.23 -0.86 6.14
N MET A 225 22.39 -0.55 5.14
CA MET A 225 22.36 0.78 4.54
C MET A 225 21.90 1.83 5.56
N ALA A 226 20.84 1.55 6.33
CA ALA A 226 20.33 2.46 7.38
C ALA A 226 21.38 2.70 8.47
N GLU A 227 22.05 1.64 8.95
CA GLU A 227 23.16 1.73 9.92
C GLU A 227 24.33 2.57 9.37
N ARG A 228 24.69 2.38 8.11
CA ARG A 228 25.78 3.14 7.49
C ARG A 228 25.43 4.62 7.36
N LEU A 229 24.17 4.94 7.00
CA LEU A 229 23.69 6.33 6.97
C LEU A 229 23.70 6.96 8.36
N ALA A 230 23.27 6.24 9.39
CA ALA A 230 23.35 6.69 10.79
C ALA A 230 24.78 6.99 11.22
N SER A 231 25.72 6.08 10.90
CA SER A 231 27.16 6.27 11.18
C SER A 231 27.73 7.52 10.48
N ILE A 232 27.39 7.73 9.20
CA ILE A 232 27.83 8.90 8.44
C ILE A 232 27.31 10.21 9.07
N GLU A 233 26.02 10.25 9.47
CA GLU A 233 25.46 11.44 10.14
C GLU A 233 26.11 11.67 11.50
N GLN A 234 26.40 10.62 12.27
CA GLN A 234 27.11 10.73 13.55
C GLN A 234 28.56 11.20 13.37
N GLU A 235 29.30 10.62 12.41
CA GLU A 235 30.66 11.04 12.08
C GLU A 235 30.70 12.51 11.64
N ARG A 236 29.73 12.93 10.83
CA ARG A 236 29.58 14.32 10.40
C ARG A 236 29.36 15.26 11.58
N ALA A 237 28.49 14.88 12.52
CA ALA A 237 28.22 15.70 13.72
C ALA A 237 29.44 15.82 14.61
N LEU A 238 30.18 14.72 14.83
CA LEU A 238 31.43 14.72 15.62
C LEU A 238 32.51 15.56 14.95
N MET A 239 32.68 15.44 13.63
CA MET A 239 33.65 16.25 12.87
C MET A 239 33.34 17.75 13.01
N LEU A 240 32.08 18.15 12.86
CA LEU A 240 31.68 19.56 12.99
C LEU A 240 31.86 20.08 14.41
N ALA A 241 31.61 19.29 15.45
CA ALA A 241 31.88 19.63 16.83
C ALA A 241 33.39 19.82 17.08
N GLY A 242 34.21 18.92 16.56
CA GLY A 242 35.67 19.01 16.62
C GLY A 242 36.21 20.28 15.94
N ILE A 243 35.80 20.53 14.70
CA ILE A 243 36.21 21.74 13.94
C ILE A 243 35.85 23.02 14.73
N SER A 244 34.67 23.06 15.33
CA SER A 244 34.26 24.22 16.12
C SER A 244 35.13 24.47 17.33
N HIS A 245 35.44 23.41 18.07
CA HIS A 245 36.38 23.52 19.22
C HIS A 245 37.74 24.05 18.78
N ASP A 246 38.25 23.50 17.66
CA ASP A 246 39.56 23.86 17.14
C ASP A 246 39.63 25.28 16.55
N LEU A 247 38.46 25.80 16.07
CA LEU A 247 38.35 27.19 15.64
C LEU A 247 38.19 28.17 16.81
N ARG A 248 37.50 27.77 17.88
CA ARG A 248 37.29 28.65 19.06
C ARG A 248 38.58 28.96 19.80
N THR A 249 39.49 28.00 19.90
CA THR A 249 40.80 28.19 20.59
C THR A 249 41.64 29.31 19.97
N PRO A 250 41.91 29.36 18.63
CA PRO A 250 42.63 30.47 18.00
C PRO A 250 41.87 31.79 18.07
N LEU A 251 40.51 31.78 17.99
CA LEU A 251 39.71 32.99 18.14
C LEU A 251 39.85 33.60 19.56
N ALA A 252 39.84 32.77 20.59
CA ALA A 252 40.06 33.23 21.97
C ALA A 252 41.45 33.83 22.13
N ARG A 253 42.48 33.25 21.49
CA ARG A 253 43.85 33.80 21.50
C ARG A 253 43.91 35.14 20.76
N LEU A 254 43.29 35.23 19.54
CA LEU A 254 43.23 36.49 18.78
C LEU A 254 42.54 37.59 19.60
N ARG A 255 41.45 37.27 20.30
CA ARG A 255 40.77 38.22 21.16
C ARG A 255 41.66 38.73 22.28
N LEU A 256 42.35 37.82 22.97
CA LEU A 256 43.29 38.18 24.04
C LEU A 256 44.41 39.07 23.50
N GLU A 257 44.97 38.73 22.34
CA GLU A 257 46.06 39.50 21.71
C GLU A 257 45.59 40.88 21.25
N THR A 258 44.36 41.00 20.72
CA THR A 258 43.68 42.24 20.38
C THR A 258 43.54 43.16 21.62
N GLU A 259 43.08 42.60 22.74
CA GLU A 259 42.89 43.33 23.99
C GLU A 259 44.21 43.81 24.58
N LEU A 260 45.31 43.02 24.46
CA LEU A 260 46.62 43.31 25.09
C LEU A 260 47.53 44.16 24.19
N SER A 261 47.47 43.99 22.86
CA SER A 261 48.51 44.55 21.95
C SER A 261 48.03 45.74 21.11
N VAL A 262 46.70 45.93 20.97
CA VAL A 262 46.17 47.05 20.17
C VAL A 262 45.95 48.26 21.05
N SER A 263 46.79 49.27 20.86
CA SER A 263 46.76 50.53 21.64
C SER A 263 45.67 51.50 21.18
N ASP A 264 45.23 51.43 19.91
CA ASP A 264 44.11 52.22 19.40
C ASP A 264 42.79 51.61 19.88
N LEU A 265 42.07 52.34 20.71
CA LEU A 265 40.79 51.90 21.30
C LEU A 265 39.73 51.60 20.23
N GLN A 266 39.66 52.41 19.19
CA GLN A 266 38.67 52.24 18.13
C GLN A 266 38.97 51.00 17.28
N ALA A 267 40.22 50.81 16.88
CA ALA A 267 40.65 49.61 16.15
C ALA A 267 40.46 48.34 16.97
N ARG A 268 40.76 48.39 18.30
CA ARG A 268 40.55 47.28 19.23
C ARG A 268 39.08 46.88 19.32
N ASP A 269 38.17 47.84 19.45
CA ASP A 269 36.72 47.59 19.52
C ASP A 269 36.19 46.96 18.22
N TYR A 270 36.65 47.42 17.06
CA TYR A 270 36.29 46.81 15.78
C TYR A 270 36.81 45.37 15.66
N MET A 271 38.06 45.11 15.98
CA MET A 271 38.63 43.75 15.94
C MET A 271 37.92 42.80 16.93
N ALA A 272 37.64 43.28 18.15
CA ALA A 272 36.87 42.49 19.14
C ALA A 272 35.45 42.17 18.66
N ALA A 273 34.79 43.10 17.98
CA ALA A 273 33.47 42.87 17.39
C ALA A 273 33.53 41.86 16.25
N ASP A 274 34.53 41.89 15.37
CA ASP A 274 34.70 40.93 14.29
C ASP A 274 34.98 39.53 14.82
N ILE A 275 35.84 39.39 15.84
CA ILE A 275 36.12 38.11 16.52
C ILE A 275 34.86 37.55 17.17
N ALA A 276 34.06 38.37 17.86
CA ALA A 276 32.77 37.97 18.43
C ALA A 276 31.76 37.55 17.38
N GLN A 277 31.78 38.21 16.20
CA GLN A 277 30.93 37.80 15.06
C GLN A 277 31.33 36.46 14.48
N LEU A 278 32.64 36.16 14.35
CA LEU A 278 33.13 34.85 13.90
C LEU A 278 32.71 33.74 14.86
N ASP A 279 32.84 33.96 16.18
CA ASP A 279 32.39 32.98 17.20
C ASP A 279 30.87 32.71 17.11
N ALA A 280 30.07 33.76 16.94
CA ALA A 280 28.62 33.62 16.74
C ALA A 280 28.24 32.88 15.43
N ILE A 281 29.05 33.01 14.39
CA ILE A 281 28.85 32.26 13.14
C ILE A 281 29.14 30.77 13.35
N ILE A 282 30.22 30.44 14.07
CA ILE A 282 30.58 29.07 14.40
C ILE A 282 29.50 28.42 15.27
N ASP A 283 28.99 29.12 16.28
CA ASP A 283 27.89 28.61 17.12
C ASP A 283 26.65 28.31 16.31
N LYS A 284 26.23 29.18 15.39
CA LYS A 284 25.11 28.95 14.51
C LYS A 284 25.33 27.80 13.53
N PHE A 285 26.55 27.62 13.05
CA PHE A 285 26.90 26.49 12.19
C PHE A 285 26.79 25.15 12.94
N LEU A 286 27.24 25.09 14.19
CA LEU A 286 27.06 23.94 15.08
C LEU A 286 25.58 23.63 15.34
N ASP A 287 24.80 24.68 15.63
CA ASP A 287 23.36 24.55 15.83
C ASP A 287 22.67 23.96 14.62
N TYR A 288 23.08 24.35 13.41
CA TYR A 288 22.58 23.77 12.15
C TYR A 288 23.00 22.30 11.97
N ALA A 289 24.21 21.94 12.41
CA ALA A 289 24.82 20.62 12.20
C ALA A 289 24.50 19.58 13.29
N ARG A 290 23.77 19.95 14.34
CA ARG A 290 23.50 19.13 15.52
C ARG A 290 22.77 17.84 15.16
N PRO A 291 23.13 16.66 15.76
CA PRO A 291 22.48 15.37 15.49
C PRO A 291 21.02 15.30 15.99
N GLU A 292 20.26 14.33 15.47
CA GLU A 292 18.79 14.26 15.53
C GLU A 292 18.17 13.63 16.79
N ASN A 293 18.94 13.31 17.82
CA ASN A 293 18.39 12.68 19.04
C ASN A 293 17.62 13.70 19.90
N LEU A 294 16.36 13.98 19.52
CA LEU A 294 15.44 14.85 20.25
C LEU A 294 14.57 14.03 21.21
N LYS A 295 14.48 14.46 22.46
CA LYS A 295 13.50 13.94 23.42
C LYS A 295 12.20 14.72 23.26
N MET A 296 11.25 14.15 22.55
CA MET A 296 9.94 14.77 22.32
C MET A 296 9.06 14.63 23.56
N GLU A 297 8.70 15.75 24.17
CA GLU A 297 7.88 15.83 25.38
C GLU A 297 6.70 16.81 25.17
N PRO A 298 5.64 16.73 25.99
CA PRO A 298 4.63 17.76 26.02
C PRO A 298 5.21 19.07 26.56
N VAL A 299 5.31 20.10 25.73
CA VAL A 299 5.86 21.40 26.08
C VAL A 299 4.76 22.45 26.09
N LEU A 300 4.67 23.23 27.18
CA LEU A 300 3.76 24.35 27.31
C LEU A 300 4.27 25.53 26.47
N LEU A 301 3.56 25.84 25.38
CA LEU A 301 3.98 26.84 24.41
C LEU A 301 4.11 28.25 25.01
N THR A 302 3.22 28.64 25.90
CA THR A 302 3.24 29.95 26.58
C THR A 302 4.47 30.14 27.45
N GLN A 303 4.96 29.09 28.10
CA GLN A 303 6.19 29.15 28.90
C GLN A 303 7.44 29.38 28.03
N VAL A 304 7.55 28.67 26.91
CA VAL A 304 8.65 28.87 25.97
C VAL A 304 8.61 30.30 25.39
N ILE A 305 7.43 30.77 24.99
CA ILE A 305 7.26 32.14 24.48
C ILE A 305 7.71 33.15 25.52
N SER A 306 7.22 33.04 26.77
CA SER A 306 7.60 33.96 27.86
C SER A 306 9.11 34.05 28.08
N ASN A 307 9.78 32.87 28.12
CA ASN A 307 11.24 32.82 28.34
C ASN A 307 12.01 33.45 27.17
N CYS A 308 11.57 33.21 25.92
CA CYS A 308 12.24 33.74 24.74
C CYS A 308 11.98 35.24 24.52
N VAL A 309 10.81 35.75 24.88
CA VAL A 309 10.43 37.16 24.71
C VAL A 309 11.01 38.07 25.78
N ALA A 310 11.22 37.57 27.01
CA ALA A 310 11.68 38.35 28.15
C ALA A 310 12.95 39.22 27.89
N PRO A 311 14.00 38.75 27.17
CA PRO A 311 15.16 39.58 26.85
C PRO A 311 14.86 40.76 25.90
N PHE A 312 13.83 40.65 25.09
CA PHE A 312 13.44 41.66 24.09
C PHE A 312 12.54 42.74 24.68
N LEU A 313 11.71 42.42 25.71
CA LEU A 313 10.86 43.39 26.39
C LEU A 313 11.63 44.51 27.15
N LYS A 314 12.90 44.29 27.43
CA LYS A 314 13.78 45.31 28.04
C LYS A 314 14.22 46.39 27.06
N ARG A 315 13.89 46.28 25.80
CA ARG A 315 14.30 47.20 24.72
C ARG A 315 13.16 48.15 24.39
N THR A 316 13.42 49.43 24.28
CA THR A 316 12.43 50.49 24.03
C THR A 316 11.82 50.47 22.61
N ASN A 317 12.49 49.82 21.67
CA ASN A 317 12.08 49.77 20.26
C ASN A 317 11.64 48.38 19.79
N PHE A 318 11.21 47.51 20.72
CA PHE A 318 10.72 46.14 20.40
C PHE A 318 9.41 45.85 21.14
N GLU A 319 8.36 45.62 20.38
CA GLU A 319 7.00 45.30 20.87
C GLU A 319 6.62 43.87 20.48
N VAL A 320 6.09 43.11 21.43
CA VAL A 320 5.58 41.73 21.17
C VAL A 320 4.14 41.63 21.62
N ASN A 321 3.30 41.20 20.70
CA ASN A 321 1.90 40.86 20.98
C ASN A 321 1.76 39.34 20.97
N VAL A 322 1.21 38.77 22.07
CA VAL A 322 1.07 37.33 22.27
C VAL A 322 -0.40 36.96 22.37
N ASP A 323 -0.90 36.18 21.42
CA ASP A 323 -2.27 35.66 21.37
C ASP A 323 -2.23 34.11 21.27
N VAL A 324 -1.97 33.50 22.43
CA VAL A 324 -1.80 32.05 22.60
C VAL A 324 -2.57 31.60 23.82
N ALA A 325 -3.35 30.50 23.70
CA ALA A 325 -4.10 29.94 24.82
C ALA A 325 -3.16 29.48 25.94
N ALA A 326 -3.55 29.75 27.21
CA ALA A 326 -2.71 29.51 28.38
C ALA A 326 -2.25 28.04 28.53
N ASN A 327 -3.15 27.08 28.20
CA ASN A 327 -2.93 25.65 28.39
C ASN A 327 -2.64 24.93 27.07
N LEU A 328 -1.91 25.55 26.16
CA LEU A 328 -1.60 24.97 24.85
C LEU A 328 -0.28 24.20 24.90
N PHE A 329 -0.37 22.85 24.80
CA PHE A 329 0.78 21.96 24.78
C PHE A 329 1.04 21.46 23.36
N VAL A 330 2.32 21.39 23.00
CA VAL A 330 2.82 20.85 21.74
C VAL A 330 3.79 19.70 22.01
N GLN A 331 3.82 18.70 21.11
CA GLN A 331 4.83 17.66 21.13
C GLN A 331 6.13 18.25 20.55
N ALA A 332 7.09 18.56 21.41
CA ALA A 332 8.32 19.20 21.00
C ALA A 332 9.47 18.88 21.99
N GLU A 333 10.69 19.27 21.62
CA GLU A 333 11.80 19.37 22.55
C GLU A 333 11.97 20.83 22.96
N GLN A 334 11.97 21.10 24.26
CA GLN A 334 11.87 22.45 24.81
C GLN A 334 13.02 23.36 24.36
N VAL A 335 14.25 22.84 24.31
CA VAL A 335 15.44 23.63 23.93
C VAL A 335 15.41 23.97 22.44
N GLU A 336 15.00 22.99 21.58
CA GLU A 336 14.86 23.23 20.15
C GLU A 336 13.74 24.21 19.83
N LEU A 337 12.59 24.10 20.50
CA LEU A 337 11.48 25.05 20.34
C LEU A 337 11.89 26.48 20.77
N SER A 338 12.65 26.59 21.87
CA SER A 338 13.22 27.86 22.32
C SER A 338 14.22 28.44 21.29
N ARG A 339 15.03 27.58 20.67
CA ARG A 339 15.97 27.97 19.61
C ARG A 339 15.25 28.48 18.37
N VAL A 340 14.18 27.78 17.93
CA VAL A 340 13.32 28.19 16.82
C VAL A 340 12.78 29.59 17.08
N LEU A 341 12.16 29.81 18.23
CA LEU A 341 11.56 31.10 18.56
C LEU A 341 12.60 32.21 18.70
N SER A 342 13.73 31.92 19.33
CA SER A 342 14.85 32.90 19.47
C SER A 342 15.41 33.32 18.11
N ASN A 343 15.58 32.40 17.16
CA ASN A 343 16.00 32.71 15.79
C ASN A 343 14.97 33.59 15.05
N LEU A 344 13.67 33.31 15.21
CA LEU A 344 12.60 34.10 14.58
C LEU A 344 12.54 35.53 15.18
N LEU A 345 12.62 35.65 16.50
CA LEU A 345 12.61 36.96 17.19
C LEU A 345 13.87 37.77 16.84
N GLU A 346 15.05 37.15 16.76
CA GLU A 346 16.27 37.82 16.35
C GLU A 346 16.25 38.26 14.87
N ASN A 347 15.64 37.46 13.98
CA ASN A 347 15.40 37.84 12.59
C ASN A 347 14.44 39.05 12.51
N ALA A 348 13.33 39.03 13.26
CA ALA A 348 12.41 40.16 13.33
C ALA A 348 13.12 41.42 13.85
N ARG A 349 13.94 41.33 14.88
CA ARG A 349 14.74 42.44 15.41
C ARG A 349 15.65 43.06 14.36
N ARG A 350 16.28 42.25 13.53
CA ARG A 350 17.25 42.70 12.51
C ARG A 350 16.61 43.28 11.26
N TYR A 351 15.53 42.68 10.83
CA TYR A 351 14.94 42.93 9.51
C TYR A 351 13.47 43.38 9.56
N GLY A 352 12.80 43.22 10.71
CA GLY A 352 11.36 43.46 10.88
C GLY A 352 11.02 44.86 11.40
N GLN A 353 11.92 45.84 11.31
CA GLN A 353 11.62 47.23 11.69
C GLN A 353 10.56 47.80 10.78
N SER A 354 9.50 48.39 11.36
CA SER A 354 8.42 49.03 10.62
C SER A 354 8.92 50.31 9.91
N PRO A 355 8.63 50.46 8.61
CA PRO A 355 8.96 51.67 7.90
C PRO A 355 8.30 52.90 8.55
N GLY A 356 9.07 53.86 9.02
CA GLY A 356 8.61 55.15 9.50
C GLY A 356 8.77 55.41 11.01
N ASN A 357 8.68 54.41 11.91
CA ASN A 357 8.85 54.63 13.37
C ASN A 357 10.05 53.93 13.97
N GLY A 358 10.76 53.06 13.25
CA GLY A 358 11.92 52.32 13.74
C GLY A 358 11.61 51.28 14.84
N ILE A 359 10.32 51.00 15.12
CA ILE A 359 9.89 50.02 16.11
C ILE A 359 9.72 48.67 15.42
N THR A 360 10.30 47.65 16.03
CA THR A 360 10.04 46.27 15.62
C THR A 360 8.82 45.73 16.36
N ARG A 361 7.75 45.44 15.63
CA ARG A 361 6.57 44.79 16.19
C ARG A 361 6.48 43.34 15.72
N VAL A 362 6.21 42.42 16.67
CA VAL A 362 6.09 40.98 16.41
C VAL A 362 4.79 40.46 17.01
N ASP A 363 3.97 39.80 16.18
CA ASP A 363 2.78 39.08 16.61
C ASP A 363 3.04 37.59 16.71
N LEU A 364 2.80 36.98 17.86
CA LEU A 364 2.88 35.55 18.15
C LEU A 364 1.47 35.02 18.35
N VAL A 365 0.97 34.20 17.42
CA VAL A 365 -0.40 33.69 17.45
C VAL A 365 -0.40 32.18 17.30
N ALA A 366 -1.08 31.47 18.22
CA ALA A 366 -1.28 30.04 18.08
C ALA A 366 -2.76 29.70 18.05
N ARG A 367 -3.12 28.79 17.15
CA ARG A 367 -4.51 28.26 16.99
C ARG A 367 -4.45 26.76 16.82
N VAL A 368 -5.47 26.08 17.37
CA VAL A 368 -5.64 24.64 17.21
C VAL A 368 -6.52 24.33 16.02
N HIS A 369 -6.12 23.40 15.19
CA HIS A 369 -6.90 22.91 14.07
C HIS A 369 -6.60 21.42 13.82
N ASP A 370 -7.62 20.56 13.89
CA ASP A 370 -7.55 19.12 13.62
C ASP A 370 -6.40 18.37 14.34
N GLY A 371 -6.22 18.63 15.64
CA GLY A 371 -5.19 17.98 16.46
C GLY A 371 -3.77 18.51 16.22
N TRP A 372 -3.66 19.63 15.53
CA TRP A 372 -2.41 20.34 15.28
C TRP A 372 -2.48 21.76 15.84
N VAL A 373 -1.33 22.26 16.28
CA VAL A 373 -1.13 23.66 16.67
C VAL A 373 -0.48 24.39 15.51
N LEU A 374 -1.19 25.36 14.96
CA LEU A 374 -0.67 26.30 13.97
C LEU A 374 -0.10 27.51 14.74
N PHE A 375 1.22 27.58 14.82
CA PHE A 375 1.94 28.67 15.49
C PHE A 375 2.54 29.61 14.45
N ARG A 376 2.13 30.90 14.52
CA ARG A 376 2.50 31.95 13.62
C ARG A 376 3.32 33.02 14.33
N VAL A 377 4.45 33.37 13.72
CA VAL A 377 5.30 34.50 14.12
C VAL A 377 5.34 35.47 12.96
N ARG A 378 4.89 36.70 13.16
CA ARG A 378 4.82 37.73 12.13
C ARG A 378 5.55 38.99 12.59
N ASP A 379 6.43 39.54 11.75
CA ASP A 379 6.94 40.90 11.88
C ASP A 379 6.15 41.90 11.01
N HIS A 380 6.37 43.18 11.23
CA HIS A 380 5.77 44.28 10.49
C HIS A 380 6.80 45.10 9.70
N GLY A 381 7.88 44.46 9.25
CA GLY A 381 8.94 45.04 8.44
C GLY A 381 8.55 45.20 6.96
N PRO A 382 9.52 45.51 6.12
CA PRO A 382 9.28 45.72 4.68
C PRO A 382 8.93 44.43 3.91
N GLY A 383 9.15 43.26 4.50
CA GLY A 383 9.07 41.96 3.81
C GLY A 383 10.25 41.73 2.88
N VAL A 384 10.13 40.78 1.95
CA VAL A 384 11.20 40.40 1.01
C VAL A 384 10.63 40.21 -0.39
N SER A 385 11.49 40.27 -1.43
CA SER A 385 11.06 39.96 -2.80
C SER A 385 10.63 38.49 -2.96
N GLU A 386 9.76 38.20 -3.95
CA GLU A 386 9.33 36.82 -4.25
C GLU A 386 10.50 35.89 -4.60
N GLU A 387 11.55 36.43 -5.24
CA GLU A 387 12.76 35.67 -5.56
C GLU A 387 13.54 35.31 -4.27
N THR A 388 13.69 36.28 -3.38
CA THR A 388 14.31 36.08 -2.06
C THR A 388 13.52 35.09 -1.20
N LEU A 389 12.17 35.19 -1.21
CA LEU A 389 11.30 34.35 -0.42
C LEU A 389 11.51 32.84 -0.70
N LYS A 390 11.72 32.48 -1.96
CA LYS A 390 11.97 31.07 -2.37
C LYS A 390 13.27 30.48 -1.82
N ASN A 391 14.23 31.33 -1.49
CA ASN A 391 15.56 30.91 -1.07
C ASN A 391 15.84 31.18 0.39
N LEU A 392 14.92 31.81 1.15
CA LEU A 392 15.14 32.26 2.53
C LEU A 392 15.51 31.14 3.51
N THR A 393 15.08 29.93 3.26
CA THR A 393 15.39 28.75 4.12
C THR A 393 16.65 27.99 3.67
N GLN A 394 17.26 28.41 2.54
CA GLN A 394 18.54 27.81 2.13
C GLN A 394 19.67 28.25 3.07
N PRO A 395 20.51 27.31 3.52
CA PRO A 395 21.67 27.65 4.35
C PRO A 395 22.59 28.66 3.66
N PHE A 396 23.11 29.63 4.42
CA PHE A 396 24.02 30.69 3.97
C PHE A 396 23.41 31.68 2.96
N TYR A 397 22.11 31.55 2.63
CA TYR A 397 21.46 32.51 1.74
C TYR A 397 21.18 33.82 2.45
N ARG A 398 21.51 34.94 1.80
CA ARG A 398 21.27 36.31 2.29
C ARG A 398 20.68 37.12 1.14
N GLY A 399 19.51 37.71 1.34
CA GLY A 399 18.90 38.64 0.37
C GLY A 399 19.75 39.93 0.24
N ASP A 400 19.55 40.66 -0.83
CA ASP A 400 20.38 41.84 -1.18
C ASP A 400 20.40 42.92 -0.10
N ALA A 401 19.28 43.18 0.57
CA ALA A 401 19.20 44.10 1.72
C ALA A 401 20.00 43.62 2.95
N ALA A 402 20.24 42.32 3.07
CA ALA A 402 21.04 41.76 4.16
C ALA A 402 22.54 41.68 3.86
N ARG A 403 22.95 41.84 2.60
CA ARG A 403 24.37 41.90 2.20
C ARG A 403 25.09 43.17 2.69
N THR A 404 24.35 44.27 2.76
CA THR A 404 24.85 45.59 3.25
C THR A 404 24.90 45.68 4.76
N ALA A 405 24.11 44.90 5.50
CA ALA A 405 24.18 44.79 6.97
C ALA A 405 25.29 43.78 7.37
N ALA A 406 26.38 44.26 7.99
CA ALA A 406 27.58 43.48 8.28
C ALA A 406 27.42 42.25 9.18
N THR A 407 26.23 41.93 9.69
CA THR A 407 26.04 40.91 10.74
C THR A 407 24.97 39.86 10.37
N GLY A 408 25.38 38.60 10.09
CA GLY A 408 24.49 37.45 10.00
C GLY A 408 25.00 36.34 9.09
N ALA A 409 25.03 35.10 9.56
CA ALA A 409 25.53 33.92 8.81
C ALA A 409 24.58 33.39 7.71
N GLY A 410 23.34 33.90 7.62
CA GLY A 410 22.32 33.34 6.69
C GLY A 410 21.82 31.95 7.10
N LEU A 411 21.98 31.56 8.38
CA LEU A 411 21.60 30.24 8.90
C LEU A 411 20.30 30.25 9.72
N GLY A 412 19.81 31.43 10.16
CA GLY A 412 18.71 31.51 11.12
C GLY A 412 17.44 30.80 10.70
N LEU A 413 16.93 31.05 9.48
CA LEU A 413 15.72 30.41 8.98
C LEU A 413 15.95 28.96 8.56
N ALA A 414 17.13 28.60 8.09
CA ALA A 414 17.51 27.22 7.82
C ALA A 414 17.53 26.37 9.11
N ILE A 415 18.00 26.94 10.23
CA ILE A 415 17.92 26.31 11.56
C ILE A 415 16.47 26.13 11.98
N VAL A 416 15.62 27.15 11.80
CA VAL A 416 14.18 27.08 12.13
C VAL A 416 13.51 25.95 11.37
N GLU A 417 13.67 25.92 10.04
CA GLU A 417 13.06 24.89 9.20
C GLU A 417 13.51 23.48 9.62
N ARG A 418 14.81 23.28 9.77
CA ARG A 418 15.37 21.99 10.18
C ARG A 418 14.90 21.57 11.57
N SER A 419 14.92 22.48 12.55
CA SER A 419 14.45 22.17 13.92
C SER A 419 12.97 21.83 13.97
N VAL A 420 12.12 22.54 13.23
CA VAL A 420 10.68 22.23 13.14
C VAL A 420 10.45 20.88 12.48
N GLN A 421 11.15 20.56 11.37
CA GLN A 421 11.06 19.25 10.71
C GLN A 421 11.51 18.11 11.62
N ARG A 422 12.59 18.29 12.38
CA ARG A 422 13.09 17.32 13.36
C ARG A 422 12.11 17.05 14.50
N MET A 423 11.31 18.03 14.87
CA MET A 423 10.21 17.88 15.83
C MET A 423 8.92 17.31 15.17
N GLY A 424 8.99 16.82 13.92
CA GLY A 424 7.84 16.25 13.19
C GLY A 424 6.83 17.30 12.74
N GLY A 425 7.21 18.57 12.73
CA GLY A 425 6.39 19.70 12.29
C GLY A 425 6.62 20.07 10.83
N THR A 426 5.89 21.08 10.36
CA THR A 426 6.10 21.72 9.06
C THR A 426 6.37 23.20 9.25
N PHE A 427 7.23 23.77 8.39
CA PHE A 427 7.59 25.17 8.40
C PHE A 427 7.31 25.81 7.02
N SER A 428 6.80 27.03 7.03
CA SER A 428 6.56 27.81 5.81
C SER A 428 6.71 29.30 6.08
N VAL A 429 7.20 30.04 5.11
CA VAL A 429 7.42 31.48 5.21
C VAL A 429 6.66 32.19 4.09
N PHE A 430 6.00 33.31 4.42
CA PHE A 430 5.20 34.08 3.49
C PHE A 430 5.42 35.58 3.69
N ASN A 431 5.33 36.36 2.62
CA ASN A 431 5.11 37.80 2.74
C ASN A 431 3.66 38.06 3.15
N ASN A 432 3.44 39.01 4.03
CA ASN A 432 2.09 39.45 4.35
C ASN A 432 1.66 40.58 3.41
N THR A 433 0.39 40.60 3.01
CA THR A 433 -0.19 41.63 2.15
C THR A 433 -0.07 43.05 2.69
N ASN A 434 -0.05 43.20 4.02
CA ASN A 434 0.11 44.48 4.74
C ASN A 434 1.58 44.77 5.15
N GLY A 435 2.55 44.13 4.50
CA GLY A 435 3.97 44.21 4.86
C GLY A 435 4.37 43.24 5.98
N GLY A 436 5.66 42.97 6.04
CA GLY A 436 6.28 42.05 7.01
C GLY A 436 6.36 40.59 6.51
N LEU A 437 7.17 39.82 7.18
CA LEU A 437 7.38 38.40 6.97
C LEU A 437 6.60 37.60 8.01
N MET A 438 5.95 36.53 7.56
CA MET A 438 5.19 35.63 8.42
C MET A 438 5.81 34.22 8.34
N ALA A 439 6.24 33.69 9.46
CA ALA A 439 6.65 32.32 9.67
C ALA A 439 5.49 31.52 10.24
N LEU A 440 5.09 30.44 9.59
CA LEU A 440 4.03 29.53 10.02
C LEU A 440 4.65 28.16 10.33
N MET A 441 4.42 27.69 11.53
CA MET A 441 4.85 26.39 12.03
C MET A 441 3.64 25.56 12.43
N LYS A 442 3.72 24.25 12.20
CA LYS A 442 2.68 23.29 12.56
C LYS A 442 3.29 22.23 13.46
N PHE A 443 2.76 22.08 14.67
CA PHE A 443 3.20 21.08 15.65
C PHE A 443 2.04 20.17 16.05
N LYS A 444 2.33 18.94 16.45
CA LYS A 444 1.31 18.03 16.98
C LYS A 444 0.84 18.52 18.34
N GLN A 445 -0.49 18.67 18.50
CA GLN A 445 -1.10 19.02 19.78
C GLN A 445 -1.00 17.86 20.77
N VAL A 446 -0.73 18.16 22.03
CA VAL A 446 -0.85 17.21 23.13
C VAL A 446 -1.94 17.67 24.08
N HIS A 447 -2.88 16.80 24.37
CA HIS A 447 -3.85 17.00 25.44
C HIS A 447 -3.29 16.39 26.73
N ILE A 448 -3.00 17.23 27.70
CA ILE A 448 -2.74 16.77 29.06
C ILE A 448 -4.07 16.91 29.79
N PRO A 449 -4.69 15.80 30.26
CA PRO A 449 -5.89 15.91 31.05
C PRO A 449 -5.57 16.73 32.31
N GLU A 450 -6.38 17.72 32.61
CA GLU A 450 -6.29 18.44 33.89
C GLU A 450 -6.41 17.39 34.99
N SER A 451 -5.40 17.29 35.85
CA SER A 451 -5.51 16.44 37.03
C SER A 451 -6.68 16.93 37.88
N PRO A 452 -7.58 16.02 38.34
CA PRO A 452 -8.77 16.35 39.10
C PRO A 452 -8.45 17.06 40.43
#